data_6241efeab0b6a11a73ecbb15da7735b7
#
_entry.id   6241efeab0b6a11a73ecbb15da7735b7
#
_cell.length_a   1.000
_cell.length_b   1.000
_cell.length_c   1.000
_cell.angle_alpha   90.00
_cell.angle_beta   90.00
_cell.angle_gamma   90.00
#
_symmetry.space_group_name_H-M   'P 1'
#
loop_
_entity.id
_entity.type
_entity.pdbx_description
1 polymer ?
#
loop_
_entity_poly.entity_id
_entity_poly.type
_entity_poly.pdbx_seq_one_letter_code
_entity_poly.pdbx_strand_id
1 'polypeptide(L)'
;RGTVKEAESHDADVILKSFDAGKAVFHFDNREVAVPLKLRGIYNIYNAAAALTLTRAVAAERYNKKTLLEALGNVEPAFGRGETLMLNGQPIELVLVKNPSGFRLALESFPPADYATMIAINDNYADGRDMSWLGDVDFESLRELGVAQVTGIRAYDMALRLQYDEVEAAAVSTDIPAALQQFIDSHPDSPKRIYCTYTAMLKL
;
A
#
# COMPACT_ATOMS: atom_id res chain seq x y z
N ARG A 1 19.35 8.57 -16.60
CA ARG A 1 19.10 9.80 -15.80
C ARG A 1 18.36 10.76 -16.71
N GLY A 2 17.03 10.78 -16.64
CA GLY A 2 16.22 11.82 -17.27
C GLY A 2 16.21 13.03 -16.35
N THR A 3 16.59 14.18 -16.85
CA THR A 3 16.37 15.47 -16.21
C THR A 3 14.87 15.71 -16.19
N VAL A 4 14.27 15.66 -15.00
CA VAL A 4 12.91 16.18 -14.80
C VAL A 4 13.01 17.67 -15.07
N LYS A 5 12.39 18.17 -16.15
CA LYS A 5 12.16 19.60 -16.30
C LYS A 5 11.34 20.04 -15.09
N GLU A 6 11.79 21.05 -14.37
CA GLU A 6 10.98 21.72 -13.36
C GLU A 6 9.63 22.03 -14.01
N ALA A 7 8.57 21.44 -13.51
CA ALA A 7 7.22 21.79 -13.91
C ALA A 7 7.05 23.26 -13.52
N GLU A 8 6.60 24.10 -14.46
CA GLU A 8 6.18 25.44 -14.15
C GLU A 8 5.26 25.38 -12.93
N SER A 9 5.56 26.19 -11.91
CA SER A 9 4.75 26.23 -10.69
C SER A 9 3.36 26.71 -11.03
N HIS A 10 2.45 25.79 -11.27
CA HIS A 10 1.04 26.13 -11.27
C HIS A 10 0.65 26.51 -9.84
N ASP A 11 -0.13 27.58 -9.67
CA ASP A 11 -0.71 27.96 -8.37
C ASP A 11 -1.59 26.80 -7.87
N ALA A 12 -1.02 25.98 -7.02
CA ALA A 12 -1.70 24.83 -6.45
C ALA A 12 -2.43 25.24 -5.18
N ASP A 13 -3.71 24.89 -5.08
CA ASP A 13 -4.54 25.18 -3.89
C ASP A 13 -4.03 24.46 -2.63
N VAL A 14 -3.46 23.28 -2.79
CA VAL A 14 -2.86 22.49 -1.72
C VAL A 14 -1.51 21.94 -2.19
N ILE A 15 -0.47 22.16 -1.38
CA ILE A 15 0.87 21.65 -1.68
C ILE A 15 1.31 20.77 -0.51
N LEU A 16 1.69 19.53 -0.78
CA LEU A 16 2.38 18.68 0.20
C LEU A 16 3.82 19.17 0.36
N LYS A 17 4.18 19.62 1.57
CA LYS A 17 5.52 20.12 1.90
C LYS A 17 6.43 19.03 2.43
N SER A 18 5.92 18.22 3.35
CA SER A 18 6.65 17.10 3.94
C SER A 18 5.69 16.10 4.57
N PHE A 19 6.15 14.88 4.79
CA PHE A 19 5.41 13.88 5.56
C PHE A 19 6.36 12.92 6.25
N ASP A 20 5.87 12.30 7.30
CA ASP A 20 6.49 11.19 8.03
C ASP A 20 5.45 10.09 8.33
N ALA A 21 5.81 9.11 9.17
CA ALA A 21 4.97 7.95 9.46
C ALA A 21 3.61 8.25 10.14
N GLY A 22 3.36 9.47 10.58
CA GLY A 22 2.12 9.80 11.31
C GLY A 22 1.62 11.21 11.08
N LYS A 23 2.27 11.97 10.20
CA LYS A 23 1.94 13.39 10.00
C LYS A 23 2.31 13.84 8.60
N ALA A 24 1.48 14.70 8.02
CA ALA A 24 1.83 15.44 6.80
C ALA A 24 1.70 16.96 7.03
N VAL A 25 2.55 17.72 6.36
CA VAL A 25 2.51 19.18 6.35
C VAL A 25 2.04 19.62 4.97
N PHE A 26 0.91 20.31 4.95
CA PHE A 26 0.33 20.87 3.74
C PHE A 26 0.43 22.40 3.77
N HIS A 27 0.76 22.99 2.63
CA HIS A 27 0.46 24.42 2.41
C HIS A 27 -1.00 24.47 1.94
N PHE A 28 -1.85 25.09 2.75
CA PHE A 28 -3.31 25.12 2.55
C PHE A 28 -3.86 26.46 3.08
N ASP A 29 -4.64 27.18 2.28
CA ASP A 29 -5.15 28.54 2.58
C ASP A 29 -4.05 29.50 3.04
N ASN A 30 -2.97 29.60 2.27
CA ASN A 30 -1.83 30.48 2.50
C ASN A 30 -1.08 30.25 3.83
N ARG A 31 -1.19 29.06 4.42
CA ARG A 31 -0.49 28.69 5.67
C ARG A 31 0.00 27.25 5.59
N GLU A 32 1.09 27.00 6.26
CA GLU A 32 1.52 25.62 6.53
C GLU A 32 0.72 25.05 7.69
N VAL A 33 0.17 23.86 7.49
CA VAL A 33 -0.66 23.16 8.46
C VAL A 33 -0.14 21.74 8.60
N ALA A 34 0.24 21.37 9.81
CA ALA A 34 0.59 20.01 10.16
C ALA A 34 -0.67 19.23 10.53
N VAL A 35 -0.92 18.11 9.86
CA VAL A 35 -2.07 17.23 10.09
C VAL A 35 -1.56 15.88 10.54
N PRO A 36 -1.88 15.44 11.76
CA PRO A 36 -1.67 14.04 12.14
C PRO A 36 -2.53 13.16 11.22
N LEU A 37 -1.96 12.12 10.63
CA LEU A 37 -2.65 11.22 9.72
C LEU A 37 -2.54 9.78 10.21
N LYS A 38 -3.63 9.05 10.19
CA LYS A 38 -3.65 7.58 10.35
C LYS A 38 -3.28 6.88 9.05
N LEU A 39 -3.41 7.59 7.92
CA LEU A 39 -3.08 7.10 6.60
C LEU A 39 -1.57 6.92 6.44
N ARG A 40 -1.15 5.79 5.89
CA ARG A 40 0.25 5.45 5.58
C ARG A 40 0.46 5.30 4.08
N GLY A 41 1.71 5.44 3.65
CA GLY A 41 2.10 5.32 2.26
C GLY A 41 1.88 6.62 1.47
N ILE A 42 2.84 6.94 0.62
CA ILE A 42 2.90 8.21 -0.12
C ILE A 42 1.64 8.45 -0.97
N TYR A 43 1.08 7.39 -1.58
CA TYR A 43 -0.14 7.52 -2.39
C TYR A 43 -1.36 7.95 -1.55
N ASN A 44 -1.47 7.50 -0.30
CA ASN A 44 -2.53 7.93 0.60
C ASN A 44 -2.35 9.39 1.02
N ILE A 45 -1.11 9.85 1.18
CA ILE A 45 -0.81 11.26 1.49
C ILE A 45 -1.16 12.17 0.31
N TYR A 46 -0.86 11.76 -0.93
CA TYR A 46 -1.31 12.49 -2.12
C TYR A 46 -2.84 12.49 -2.25
N ASN A 47 -3.51 11.37 -1.96
CA ASN A 47 -4.96 11.32 -1.94
C ASN A 47 -5.55 12.27 -0.89
N ALA A 48 -4.91 12.41 0.28
CA ALA A 48 -5.28 13.37 1.30
C ALA A 48 -5.16 14.83 0.80
N ALA A 49 -4.07 15.16 0.10
CA ALA A 49 -3.91 16.48 -0.53
C ALA A 49 -5.00 16.74 -1.58
N ALA A 50 -5.29 15.76 -2.43
CA ALA A 50 -6.35 15.86 -3.43
C ALA A 50 -7.74 16.02 -2.79
N ALA A 51 -8.02 15.30 -1.71
CA ALA A 51 -9.27 15.42 -0.97
C ALA A 51 -9.45 16.81 -0.34
N LEU A 52 -8.38 17.41 0.22
CA LEU A 52 -8.39 18.79 0.70
C LEU A 52 -8.72 19.78 -0.41
N THR A 53 -8.04 19.64 -1.57
CA THR A 53 -8.27 20.49 -2.75
C THR A 53 -9.71 20.38 -3.24
N LEU A 54 -10.22 19.16 -3.39
CA LEU A 54 -11.58 18.94 -3.87
C LEU A 54 -12.63 19.48 -2.88
N THR A 55 -12.46 19.23 -1.60
CA THR A 55 -13.37 19.72 -0.57
C THR A 55 -13.42 21.24 -0.56
N ARG A 56 -12.25 21.90 -0.66
CA ARG A 56 -12.17 23.36 -0.76
C ARG A 56 -12.91 23.88 -1.99
N ALA A 57 -12.69 23.26 -3.15
CA ALA A 57 -13.34 23.68 -4.40
C ALA A 57 -14.85 23.50 -4.37
N VAL A 58 -15.36 22.40 -3.79
CA VAL A 58 -16.81 22.11 -3.75
C VAL A 58 -17.53 22.89 -2.66
N ALA A 59 -16.93 22.97 -1.48
CA ALA A 59 -17.57 23.65 -0.33
C ALA A 59 -17.39 25.18 -0.36
N ALA A 60 -16.47 25.68 -1.18
CA ALA A 60 -16.10 27.09 -1.26
C ALA A 60 -15.82 27.67 0.14
N GLU A 61 -16.56 28.71 0.57
CA GLU A 61 -16.40 29.34 1.88
C GLU A 61 -17.23 28.66 3.00
N ARG A 62 -17.94 27.58 2.70
CA ARG A 62 -18.90 26.94 3.64
C ARG A 62 -18.25 25.89 4.55
N TYR A 63 -16.94 25.66 4.48
CA TYR A 63 -16.28 24.68 5.35
C TYR A 63 -15.58 25.34 6.53
N ASN A 64 -15.56 24.61 7.64
CA ASN A 64 -14.73 24.97 8.78
C ASN A 64 -13.38 24.29 8.64
N LYS A 65 -12.30 25.07 8.49
CA LYS A 65 -10.94 24.56 8.27
C LYS A 65 -10.50 23.59 9.37
N LYS A 66 -10.76 23.90 10.63
CA LYS A 66 -10.39 23.05 11.76
C LYS A 66 -11.08 21.69 11.67
N THR A 67 -12.40 21.69 11.47
CA THR A 67 -13.19 20.47 11.33
C THR A 67 -12.75 19.64 10.12
N LEU A 68 -12.42 20.28 9.00
CA LEU A 68 -11.92 19.59 7.80
C LEU A 68 -10.59 18.88 8.07
N LEU A 69 -9.64 19.55 8.72
CA LEU A 69 -8.34 18.97 9.04
C LEU A 69 -8.44 17.85 10.11
N GLU A 70 -9.30 18.02 11.10
CA GLU A 70 -9.61 16.99 12.08
C GLU A 70 -10.27 15.77 11.43
N ALA A 71 -11.20 15.99 10.51
CA ALA A 71 -11.83 14.90 9.76
C ALA A 71 -10.80 14.13 8.91
N LEU A 72 -9.91 14.85 8.20
CA LEU A 72 -8.83 14.24 7.45
C LEU A 72 -7.91 13.38 8.33
N GLY A 73 -7.53 13.89 9.50
CA GLY A 73 -6.69 13.19 10.46
C GLY A 73 -7.32 11.91 11.01
N ASN A 74 -8.65 11.83 11.01
CA ASN A 74 -9.41 10.69 11.48
C ASN A 74 -9.74 9.65 10.39
N VAL A 75 -9.41 9.92 9.13
CA VAL A 75 -9.58 8.93 8.06
C VAL A 75 -8.69 7.74 8.33
N GLU A 76 -9.28 6.55 8.35
CA GLU A 76 -8.57 5.29 8.54
C GLU A 76 -8.31 4.62 7.19
N PRO A 77 -7.17 3.90 7.06
CA PRO A 77 -6.94 3.06 5.90
C PRO A 77 -8.05 2.02 5.77
N ALA A 78 -8.45 1.74 4.55
CA ALA A 78 -9.48 0.74 4.26
C ALA A 78 -9.17 0.02 2.95
N PHE A 79 -9.79 -1.14 2.75
CA PHE A 79 -9.69 -1.93 1.53
C PHE A 79 -8.24 -2.25 1.14
N GLY A 80 -7.47 -2.75 2.11
CA GLY A 80 -6.09 -3.19 1.88
C GLY A 80 -5.07 -2.08 1.59
N ARG A 81 -5.37 -0.82 1.90
CA ARG A 81 -4.43 0.29 1.67
C ARG A 81 -3.60 0.63 2.92
N GLY A 82 -2.92 -0.37 3.47
CA GLY A 82 -2.26 -0.29 4.76
C GLY A 82 -3.24 -0.51 5.92
N GLU A 83 -4.33 -1.19 5.66
CA GLU A 83 -5.33 -1.60 6.65
C GLU A 83 -4.76 -2.72 7.52
N THR A 84 -4.97 -2.64 8.83
CA THR A 84 -4.58 -3.69 9.76
C THR A 84 -5.83 -4.43 10.24
N LEU A 85 -5.88 -5.72 9.97
CA LEU A 85 -6.93 -6.62 10.46
C LEU A 85 -6.41 -7.43 11.65
N MET A 86 -7.30 -7.81 12.55
CA MET A 86 -6.99 -8.74 13.64
C MET A 86 -7.51 -10.12 13.29
N LEU A 87 -6.62 -11.07 13.04
CA LEU A 87 -6.96 -12.48 12.80
C LEU A 87 -6.35 -13.33 13.92
N ASN A 88 -7.18 -14.11 14.61
CA ASN A 88 -6.76 -14.94 15.73
C ASN A 88 -5.93 -14.18 16.79
N GLY A 89 -6.27 -12.91 17.03
CA GLY A 89 -5.56 -12.05 17.98
C GLY A 89 -4.23 -11.48 17.45
N GLN A 90 -3.87 -11.74 16.20
CA GLN A 90 -2.64 -11.25 15.57
C GLN A 90 -2.92 -10.15 14.56
N PRO A 91 -2.15 -9.04 14.56
CA PRO A 91 -2.30 -7.99 13.57
C PRO A 91 -1.71 -8.41 12.22
N ILE A 92 -2.49 -8.22 11.15
CA ILE A 92 -2.09 -8.47 9.77
C ILE A 92 -2.34 -7.21 8.96
N GLU A 93 -1.29 -6.66 8.37
CA GLU A 93 -1.40 -5.50 7.51
C GLU A 93 -1.63 -5.93 6.06
N LEU A 94 -2.68 -5.42 5.44
CA LEU A 94 -3.01 -5.68 4.04
C LEU A 94 -2.55 -4.54 3.16
N VAL A 95 -1.87 -4.87 2.05
CA VAL A 95 -1.37 -3.93 1.06
C VAL A 95 -1.85 -4.35 -0.32
N LEU A 96 -2.86 -3.64 -0.83
CA LEU A 96 -3.44 -3.88 -2.14
C LEU A 96 -2.49 -3.47 -3.26
N VAL A 97 -2.26 -4.37 -4.19
CA VAL A 97 -1.44 -4.16 -5.39
C VAL A 97 -2.24 -4.49 -6.65
N LYS A 98 -2.05 -3.72 -7.73
CA LYS A 98 -2.85 -3.90 -8.95
C LYS A 98 -2.06 -3.70 -10.26
N ASN A 99 -0.93 -3.05 -10.19
CA ASN A 99 -0.10 -2.71 -11.35
C ASN A 99 1.35 -2.50 -10.91
N PRO A 100 2.32 -2.41 -11.86
CA PRO A 100 3.73 -2.30 -11.53
C PRO A 100 4.06 -1.09 -10.63
N SER A 101 3.56 0.09 -11.01
CA SER A 101 3.83 1.33 -10.26
C SER A 101 3.27 1.26 -8.85
N GLY A 102 2.05 0.72 -8.71
CA GLY A 102 1.41 0.55 -7.41
C GLY A 102 2.16 -0.46 -6.53
N PHE A 103 2.68 -1.56 -7.09
CA PHE A 103 3.40 -2.54 -6.31
C PHE A 103 4.79 -2.02 -5.89
N ARG A 104 5.54 -1.37 -6.80
CA ARG A 104 6.81 -0.71 -6.43
C ARG A 104 6.60 0.29 -5.30
N LEU A 105 5.59 1.15 -5.44
CA LEU A 105 5.27 2.15 -4.42
C LEU A 105 4.81 1.52 -3.09
N ALA A 106 4.14 0.36 -3.16
CA ALA A 106 3.75 -0.41 -1.98
C ALA A 106 4.98 -0.97 -1.26
N LEU A 107 5.95 -1.55 -1.97
CA LEU A 107 7.20 -2.05 -1.37
C LEU A 107 8.02 -0.92 -0.72
N GLU A 108 8.07 0.26 -1.34
CA GLU A 108 8.73 1.44 -0.78
C GLU A 108 8.01 2.01 0.46
N SER A 109 6.67 2.08 0.41
CA SER A 109 5.85 2.67 1.48
C SER A 109 5.63 1.76 2.67
N PHE A 110 5.67 0.46 2.43
CA PHE A 110 5.46 -0.61 3.40
C PHE A 110 6.61 -1.62 3.27
N PRO A 111 7.83 -1.23 3.68
CA PRO A 111 9.00 -2.08 3.53
C PRO A 111 8.85 -3.39 4.31
N PRO A 112 9.43 -4.51 3.80
CA PRO A 112 9.29 -5.83 4.42
C PRO A 112 10.02 -5.97 5.77
N ALA A 113 10.91 -5.03 6.09
CA ALA A 113 11.68 -5.06 7.33
C ALA A 113 10.78 -5.29 8.56
N ASP A 114 11.18 -6.21 9.42
CA ASP A 114 10.48 -6.62 10.65
C ASP A 114 9.14 -7.34 10.46
N TYR A 115 8.75 -7.66 9.22
CA TYR A 115 7.49 -8.35 8.92
C TYR A 115 7.73 -9.72 8.31
N ALA A 116 6.97 -10.72 8.76
CA ALA A 116 6.74 -11.90 7.93
C ALA A 116 5.90 -11.47 6.71
N THR A 117 6.36 -11.80 5.51
CA THR A 117 5.74 -11.33 4.27
C THR A 117 5.03 -12.47 3.55
N MET A 118 3.79 -12.20 3.13
CA MET A 118 3.02 -13.06 2.23
C MET A 118 2.65 -12.27 0.96
N ILE A 119 2.62 -12.95 -0.19
CA ILE A 119 2.15 -12.37 -1.45
C ILE A 119 1.03 -13.25 -2.00
N ALA A 120 -0.13 -12.64 -2.26
CA ALA A 120 -1.33 -13.32 -2.74
C ALA A 120 -1.80 -12.71 -4.08
N ILE A 121 -1.62 -13.45 -5.18
CA ILE A 121 -1.90 -12.94 -6.54
C ILE A 121 -2.97 -13.77 -7.23
N ASN A 122 -4.07 -13.10 -7.57
CA ASN A 122 -5.10 -13.60 -8.47
C ASN A 122 -5.13 -12.79 -9.76
N ASP A 123 -5.73 -13.37 -10.81
CA ASP A 123 -5.96 -12.74 -12.11
C ASP A 123 -7.44 -12.83 -12.53
N ASN A 124 -8.34 -12.72 -11.57
CA ASN A 124 -9.76 -12.65 -11.88
C ASN A 124 -10.10 -11.33 -12.60
N TYR A 125 -11.28 -11.25 -13.17
CA TYR A 125 -11.68 -10.09 -13.98
C TYR A 125 -11.46 -8.74 -13.28
N ALA A 126 -11.75 -8.66 -11.98
CA ALA A 126 -11.58 -7.43 -11.20
C ALA A 126 -10.11 -7.08 -10.89
N ASP A 127 -9.19 -8.06 -10.96
CA ASP A 127 -7.75 -7.83 -10.79
C ASP A 127 -7.10 -7.34 -12.09
N GLY A 128 -7.74 -7.61 -13.24
CA GLY A 128 -7.15 -7.57 -14.56
C GLY A 128 -6.61 -8.95 -14.95
N ARG A 129 -6.90 -9.37 -16.17
CA ARG A 129 -6.55 -10.72 -16.65
C ARG A 129 -5.09 -10.86 -17.06
N ASP A 130 -4.46 -9.75 -17.40
CA ASP A 130 -3.06 -9.71 -17.77
C ASP A 130 -2.19 -9.50 -16.53
N MET A 131 -1.38 -10.50 -16.21
CA MET A 131 -0.43 -10.47 -15.09
C MET A 131 1.03 -10.32 -15.54
N SER A 132 1.27 -10.07 -16.83
CA SER A 132 2.63 -9.82 -17.36
C SER A 132 3.32 -8.64 -16.67
N TRP A 133 2.54 -7.73 -16.14
CA TRP A 133 3.03 -6.58 -15.38
C TRP A 133 3.86 -6.95 -14.14
N LEU A 134 3.75 -8.18 -13.63
CA LEU A 134 4.63 -8.66 -12.55
C LEU A 134 6.11 -8.64 -12.97
N GLY A 135 6.39 -8.81 -14.27
CA GLY A 135 7.72 -8.69 -14.84
C GLY A 135 8.34 -7.31 -14.73
N ASP A 136 7.51 -6.28 -14.60
CA ASP A 136 7.94 -4.88 -14.50
C ASP A 136 8.15 -4.41 -13.05
N VAL A 137 7.94 -5.27 -12.05
CA VAL A 137 8.15 -4.95 -10.64
C VAL A 137 9.52 -5.47 -10.19
N ASP A 138 10.26 -4.64 -9.50
CA ASP A 138 11.51 -5.00 -8.83
C ASP A 138 11.22 -5.46 -7.40
N PHE A 139 11.63 -6.68 -7.07
CA PHE A 139 11.46 -7.30 -5.75
C PHE A 139 12.76 -7.42 -4.95
N GLU A 140 13.85 -6.78 -5.36
CA GLU A 140 15.16 -6.86 -4.69
C GLU A 140 15.08 -6.49 -3.20
N SER A 141 14.17 -5.60 -2.82
CA SER A 141 13.94 -5.22 -1.41
C SER A 141 13.50 -6.38 -0.51
N LEU A 142 13.03 -7.49 -1.10
CA LEU A 142 12.64 -8.72 -0.40
C LEU A 142 13.77 -9.76 -0.33
N ARG A 143 14.92 -9.53 -0.98
CA ARG A 143 15.98 -10.54 -1.14
C ARG A 143 16.54 -11.04 0.20
N GLU A 144 16.79 -10.14 1.14
CA GLU A 144 17.41 -10.52 2.42
C GLU A 144 16.46 -11.30 3.34
N LEU A 145 15.18 -10.99 3.31
CA LEU A 145 14.19 -11.58 4.22
C LEU A 145 13.39 -12.70 3.58
N GLY A 146 13.35 -12.74 2.25
CA GLY A 146 12.51 -13.65 1.51
C GLY A 146 11.01 -13.36 1.64
N VAL A 147 10.21 -14.26 1.10
CA VAL A 147 8.75 -14.27 1.20
C VAL A 147 8.32 -15.58 1.86
N ALA A 148 7.70 -15.48 3.03
CA ALA A 148 7.31 -16.66 3.82
C ALA A 148 6.24 -17.51 3.12
N GLN A 149 5.30 -16.86 2.41
CA GLN A 149 4.21 -17.52 1.72
C GLN A 149 3.84 -16.82 0.42
N VAL A 150 3.73 -17.56 -0.67
CA VAL A 150 3.14 -17.10 -1.94
C VAL A 150 1.87 -17.89 -2.21
N THR A 151 0.77 -17.19 -2.56
CA THR A 151 -0.51 -17.86 -2.79
C THR A 151 -1.36 -17.19 -3.86
N GLY A 152 -2.51 -17.79 -4.14
CA GLY A 152 -3.48 -17.36 -5.15
C GLY A 152 -3.37 -18.10 -6.46
N ILE A 153 -4.23 -17.76 -7.41
CA ILE A 153 -4.30 -18.42 -8.73
C ILE A 153 -2.94 -18.35 -9.45
N ARG A 154 -2.21 -17.23 -9.27
CA ARG A 154 -0.90 -16.97 -9.88
C ARG A 154 0.27 -17.19 -8.93
N ALA A 155 0.11 -18.08 -7.94
CA ALA A 155 1.15 -18.34 -6.94
C ALA A 155 2.48 -18.77 -7.58
N TYR A 156 2.45 -19.67 -8.54
CA TYR A 156 3.66 -20.16 -9.20
C TYR A 156 4.30 -19.15 -10.14
N ASP A 157 3.51 -18.35 -10.85
CA ASP A 157 4.02 -17.24 -11.67
C ASP A 157 4.73 -16.21 -10.79
N MET A 158 4.13 -15.87 -9.63
CA MET A 158 4.73 -14.96 -8.68
C MET A 158 6.01 -15.53 -8.05
N ALA A 159 6.01 -16.82 -7.67
CA ALA A 159 7.20 -17.46 -7.12
C ALA A 159 8.34 -17.50 -8.16
N LEU A 160 8.04 -17.79 -9.43
CA LEU A 160 9.02 -17.73 -10.51
C LEU A 160 9.55 -16.31 -10.70
N ARG A 161 8.69 -15.29 -10.64
CA ARG A 161 9.12 -13.89 -10.72
C ARG A 161 10.07 -13.50 -9.58
N LEU A 162 9.78 -13.92 -8.36
CA LEU A 162 10.64 -13.70 -7.20
C LEU A 162 12.02 -14.35 -7.39
N GLN A 163 12.05 -15.54 -7.96
CA GLN A 163 13.31 -16.27 -8.24
C GLN A 163 14.23 -15.49 -9.20
N TYR A 164 13.69 -14.74 -10.17
CA TYR A 164 14.49 -13.88 -11.05
C TYR A 164 15.21 -12.76 -10.30
N ASP A 165 14.67 -12.27 -9.20
CA ASP A 165 15.30 -11.27 -8.34
C ASP A 165 16.05 -11.90 -7.14
N GLU A 166 16.28 -13.24 -7.18
CA GLU A 166 16.96 -14.00 -6.13
C GLU A 166 16.25 -13.92 -4.77
N VAL A 167 14.92 -13.76 -4.78
CA VAL A 167 14.08 -13.74 -3.58
C VAL A 167 13.56 -15.13 -3.30
N GLU A 168 13.85 -15.67 -2.13
CA GLU A 168 13.36 -16.98 -1.68
C GLU A 168 11.86 -16.91 -1.35
N ALA A 169 11.09 -17.88 -1.87
CA ALA A 169 9.71 -18.12 -1.48
C ALA A 169 9.66 -19.44 -0.67
N ALA A 170 9.50 -19.34 0.65
CA ALA A 170 9.59 -20.49 1.54
C ALA A 170 8.45 -21.51 1.34
N ALA A 171 7.25 -21.03 1.00
CA ALA A 171 6.11 -21.88 0.68
C ALA A 171 5.28 -21.29 -0.47
N VAL A 172 4.74 -22.16 -1.33
CA VAL A 172 3.90 -21.79 -2.48
C VAL A 172 2.67 -22.69 -2.52
N SER A 173 1.48 -22.09 -2.57
CA SER A 173 0.21 -22.82 -2.63
C SER A 173 -0.85 -21.99 -3.36
N THR A 174 -1.73 -22.62 -4.12
CA THR A 174 -2.87 -21.92 -4.75
C THR A 174 -4.08 -21.79 -3.86
N ASP A 175 -4.12 -22.48 -2.73
CA ASP A 175 -5.21 -22.44 -1.75
C ASP A 175 -4.98 -21.29 -0.76
N ILE A 176 -5.66 -20.16 -0.97
CA ILE A 176 -5.49 -18.96 -0.15
C ILE A 176 -5.84 -19.20 1.33
N PRO A 177 -7.00 -19.78 1.69
CA PRO A 177 -7.33 -20.04 3.09
C PRO A 177 -6.31 -20.93 3.80
N ALA A 178 -5.90 -22.03 3.18
CA ALA A 178 -4.92 -22.94 3.77
C ALA A 178 -3.54 -22.26 3.92
N ALA A 179 -3.12 -21.50 2.90
CA ALA A 179 -1.87 -20.74 2.91
C ALA A 179 -1.86 -19.65 4.00
N LEU A 180 -2.97 -18.93 4.19
CA LEU A 180 -3.12 -17.93 5.24
C LEU A 180 -3.01 -18.56 6.63
N GLN A 181 -3.70 -19.68 6.86
CA GLN A 181 -3.64 -20.38 8.15
C GLN A 181 -2.20 -20.83 8.44
N GLN A 182 -1.54 -21.47 7.47
CA GLN A 182 -0.14 -21.90 7.60
C GLN A 182 0.79 -20.71 7.88
N PHE A 183 0.60 -19.59 7.19
CA PHE A 183 1.39 -18.38 7.38
C PHE A 183 1.24 -17.79 8.78
N ILE A 184 0.02 -17.75 9.31
CA ILE A 184 -0.26 -17.28 10.67
C ILE A 184 0.39 -18.21 11.70
N ASP A 185 0.20 -19.52 11.57
CA ASP A 185 0.69 -20.52 12.52
C ASP A 185 2.22 -20.61 12.55
N SER A 186 2.86 -20.41 11.39
CA SER A 186 4.33 -20.46 11.28
C SER A 186 5.04 -19.20 11.80
N HIS A 187 4.32 -18.10 12.01
CA HIS A 187 4.90 -16.83 12.43
C HIS A 187 4.11 -16.20 13.59
N PRO A 188 3.96 -16.91 14.75
CA PRO A 188 3.07 -16.46 15.82
C PRO A 188 3.50 -15.11 16.42
N ASP A 189 4.79 -14.85 16.50
CA ASP A 189 5.36 -13.69 17.20
C ASP A 189 5.77 -12.53 16.25
N SER A 190 5.65 -12.74 14.94
CA SER A 190 6.07 -11.72 13.95
C SER A 190 4.89 -10.88 13.48
N PRO A 191 5.04 -9.57 13.34
CA PRO A 191 4.06 -8.78 12.60
C PRO A 191 3.98 -9.28 11.16
N LYS A 192 2.79 -9.25 10.59
CA LYS A 192 2.50 -9.86 9.28
C LYS A 192 2.07 -8.82 8.28
N ARG A 193 2.58 -8.94 7.05
CA ARG A 193 2.17 -8.10 5.93
C ARG A 193 1.83 -8.95 4.72
N ILE A 194 0.70 -8.66 4.10
CA ILE A 194 0.24 -9.36 2.91
C ILE A 194 0.07 -8.36 1.77
N TYR A 195 0.89 -8.50 0.73
CA TYR A 195 0.65 -7.83 -0.54
C TYR A 195 -0.32 -8.68 -1.36
N CYS A 196 -1.44 -8.11 -1.77
CA CYS A 196 -2.48 -8.90 -2.43
C CYS A 196 -3.19 -8.15 -3.55
N THR A 197 -3.63 -8.88 -4.57
CA THR A 197 -4.58 -8.36 -5.55
C THR A 197 -5.99 -8.33 -4.95
N TYR A 198 -6.90 -7.59 -5.57
CA TYR A 198 -8.23 -7.35 -5.01
C TYR A 198 -9.03 -8.63 -4.72
N THR A 199 -9.11 -9.55 -5.69
CA THR A 199 -9.88 -10.79 -5.46
C THR A 199 -9.16 -11.81 -4.59
N ALA A 200 -7.83 -11.71 -4.43
CA ALA A 200 -7.10 -12.46 -3.43
C ALA A 200 -7.42 -11.91 -2.03
N MET A 201 -7.42 -10.59 -1.85
CA MET A 201 -7.79 -9.93 -0.59
C MET A 201 -9.17 -10.36 -0.08
N LEU A 202 -10.14 -10.52 -0.98
CA LEU A 202 -11.51 -10.94 -0.60
C LEU A 202 -11.59 -12.41 -0.10
N LYS A 203 -10.50 -13.18 -0.22
CA LYS A 203 -10.41 -14.58 0.24
C LYS A 203 -9.49 -14.76 1.45
N LEU A 204 -8.81 -13.71 1.85
CA LEU A 204 -8.05 -13.62 3.09
C LEU A 204 -8.98 -13.32 4.27
#